data_49dfff47160d252c3640a522f52d48b1
#
_entry.id   49dfff47160d252c3640a522f52d48b1
#
_cell.length_a   1.000
_cell.length_b   1.000
_cell.length_c   1.000
_cell.angle_alpha   90.00
_cell.angle_beta   90.00
_cell.angle_gamma   90.00
#
_symmetry.space_group_name_H-M   'P 1'
#
loop_
_entity.id
_entity.type
_entity.pdbx_description
1 polymer ?
#
loop_
_entity_poly.entity_id
_entity_poly.type
_entity_poly.pdbx_seq_one_letter_code
_entity_poly.pdbx_strand_id
1 'polypeptide(L)'
;ELTFNGETYTVPKNPQRIAVLSNSVLSMLYAVDGKAVSRASTTDKLATELEALPALGQTANINMEQLLGLKPDVVLGLENQHKKYESQLQSNNIPAVLFNYDGIKDNVPMLTFLGELTNHQDKAKSVIATYESNIQKVKDAIKNQQPARIAVLRATGKGVTAETDEAVTASMVKELGMTNVVTSHLDG
;
A
#
# COMPACT_ATOMS: atom_id res chain seq x y z
N GLU A 1 10.73 -17.29 -3.95
CA GLU A 1 11.21 -15.95 -3.60
C GLU A 1 10.58 -14.92 -4.53
N LEU A 2 10.16 -13.78 -3.97
CA LEU A 2 9.61 -12.65 -4.71
C LEU A 2 10.37 -11.38 -4.30
N THR A 3 10.49 -10.42 -5.23
CA THR A 3 11.25 -9.19 -4.99
C THR A 3 10.36 -7.96 -5.08
N PHE A 4 10.48 -7.06 -4.12
CA PHE A 4 9.86 -5.73 -4.14
C PHE A 4 10.93 -4.67 -3.87
N ASN A 5 11.09 -3.70 -4.77
CA ASN A 5 12.06 -2.59 -4.64
C ASN A 5 13.49 -3.03 -4.25
N GLY A 6 13.94 -4.17 -4.78
CA GLY A 6 15.29 -4.71 -4.52
C GLY A 6 15.40 -5.57 -3.25
N GLU A 7 14.37 -5.64 -2.44
CA GLU A 7 14.28 -6.53 -1.29
C GLU A 7 13.63 -7.86 -1.69
N THR A 8 14.23 -8.98 -1.27
CA THR A 8 13.74 -10.33 -1.62
C THR A 8 13.08 -10.99 -0.41
N TYR A 9 11.89 -11.49 -0.61
CA TYR A 9 11.07 -12.15 0.40
C TYR A 9 10.91 -13.63 0.09
N THR A 10 11.13 -14.47 1.08
CA THR A 10 10.80 -15.90 1.03
C THR A 10 9.35 -16.08 1.45
N VAL A 11 8.49 -16.40 0.51
CA VAL A 11 7.04 -16.55 0.73
C VAL A 11 6.56 -17.93 0.26
N PRO A 12 5.43 -18.44 0.81
CA PRO A 12 4.81 -19.65 0.30
C PRO A 12 4.42 -19.48 -1.17
N LYS A 13 4.50 -20.54 -1.93
CA LYS A 13 3.98 -20.55 -3.30
C LYS A 13 2.46 -20.67 -3.26
N ASN A 14 1.75 -19.68 -3.84
CA ASN A 14 0.29 -19.63 -3.88
C ASN A 14 -0.36 -19.76 -2.49
N PRO A 15 -0.11 -18.82 -1.57
CA PRO A 15 -0.65 -18.87 -0.22
C PRO A 15 -2.19 -18.82 -0.25
N GLN A 16 -2.83 -19.56 0.64
CA GLN A 16 -4.29 -19.66 0.72
C GLN A 16 -4.88 -18.78 1.83
N ARG A 17 -4.05 -18.35 2.77
CA ARG A 17 -4.46 -17.59 3.95
C ARG A 17 -3.59 -16.34 4.11
N ILE A 18 -3.84 -15.36 3.26
CA ILE A 18 -3.11 -14.08 3.27
C ILE A 18 -3.75 -13.15 4.31
N ALA A 19 -3.05 -12.84 5.39
CA ALA A 19 -3.48 -11.79 6.31
C ALA A 19 -2.94 -10.44 5.88
N VAL A 20 -3.79 -9.41 5.90
CA VAL A 20 -3.42 -8.06 5.47
C VAL A 20 -3.62 -7.07 6.60
N LEU A 21 -2.59 -6.29 6.91
CA LEU A 21 -2.53 -5.36 8.03
C LEU A 21 -2.86 -3.91 7.65
N SER A 22 -3.03 -3.64 6.36
CA SER A 22 -3.31 -2.29 5.83
C SER A 22 -4.37 -2.35 4.72
N ASN A 23 -5.38 -1.48 4.79
CA ASN A 23 -6.45 -1.46 3.78
C ASN A 23 -5.97 -0.95 2.41
N SER A 24 -4.87 -0.20 2.33
CA SER A 24 -4.25 0.15 1.04
C SER A 24 -3.65 -1.08 0.35
N VAL A 25 -2.92 -1.92 1.09
CA VAL A 25 -2.40 -3.19 0.58
C VAL A 25 -3.54 -4.15 0.22
N LEU A 26 -4.60 -4.19 1.05
CA LEU A 26 -5.80 -4.99 0.81
C LEU A 26 -6.45 -4.62 -0.53
N SER A 27 -6.63 -3.34 -0.79
CA SER A 27 -7.21 -2.86 -2.05
C SER A 27 -6.39 -3.27 -3.27
N MET A 28 -5.06 -3.21 -3.18
CA MET A 28 -4.18 -3.66 -4.26
C MET A 28 -4.22 -5.19 -4.46
N LEU A 29 -4.28 -5.95 -3.36
CA LEU A 29 -4.42 -7.41 -3.43
C LEU A 29 -5.70 -7.82 -4.17
N TYR A 30 -6.84 -7.17 -3.82
CA TYR A 30 -8.12 -7.45 -4.48
C TYR A 30 -8.16 -6.95 -5.92
N ALA A 31 -7.44 -5.88 -6.25
CA ALA A 31 -7.33 -5.41 -7.64
C ALA A 31 -6.72 -6.47 -8.58
N VAL A 32 -5.85 -7.33 -8.05
CA VAL A 32 -5.26 -8.45 -8.81
C VAL A 32 -5.97 -9.78 -8.57
N ASP A 33 -7.24 -9.75 -8.12
CA ASP A 33 -8.07 -10.92 -7.81
C ASP A 33 -7.54 -11.80 -6.65
N GLY A 34 -6.57 -11.31 -5.87
CA GLY A 34 -6.12 -11.97 -4.64
C GLY A 34 -7.22 -11.93 -3.57
N LYS A 35 -7.10 -12.79 -2.57
CA LYS A 35 -8.03 -12.87 -1.43
C LYS A 35 -7.27 -12.79 -0.11
N ALA A 36 -7.92 -12.18 0.89
CA ALA A 36 -7.36 -12.05 2.23
C ALA A 36 -8.24 -12.73 3.28
N VAL A 37 -7.66 -13.05 4.43
CA VAL A 37 -8.37 -13.55 5.61
C VAL A 37 -8.55 -12.49 6.70
N SER A 38 -8.06 -11.26 6.47
CA SER A 38 -8.18 -10.15 7.41
C SER A 38 -8.08 -8.79 6.74
N ARG A 39 -8.44 -7.76 7.49
CA ARG A 39 -8.29 -6.35 7.14
C ARG A 39 -7.90 -5.50 8.35
N ALA A 40 -7.48 -4.27 8.13
CA ALA A 40 -7.44 -3.27 9.19
C ALA A 40 -8.84 -2.67 9.45
N SER A 41 -9.07 -2.17 10.67
CA SER A 41 -10.26 -1.39 10.97
C SER A 41 -10.22 -0.04 10.24
N THR A 42 -11.37 0.41 9.76
CA THR A 42 -11.55 1.73 9.14
C THR A 42 -12.95 2.24 9.38
N THR A 43 -13.13 3.55 9.33
CA THR A 43 -14.41 4.23 9.28
C THR A 43 -14.90 4.44 7.84
N ASP A 44 -14.02 4.21 6.85
CA ASP A 44 -14.36 4.30 5.45
C ASP A 44 -15.27 3.13 5.03
N LYS A 45 -16.21 3.41 4.15
CA LYS A 45 -17.05 2.36 3.56
C LYS A 45 -16.19 1.51 2.61
N LEU A 46 -16.14 0.22 2.89
CA LEU A 46 -15.51 -0.77 2.04
C LEU A 46 -16.53 -1.46 1.13
N ALA A 47 -16.04 -2.17 0.11
CA ALA A 47 -16.88 -3.12 -0.61
C ALA A 47 -17.38 -4.22 0.34
N THR A 48 -18.59 -4.71 0.13
CA THR A 48 -19.26 -5.67 1.04
C THR A 48 -18.39 -6.90 1.35
N GLU A 49 -17.67 -7.41 0.36
CA GLU A 49 -16.77 -8.56 0.54
C GLU A 49 -15.59 -8.25 1.47
N LEU A 50 -15.10 -7.00 1.47
CA LEU A 50 -14.01 -6.57 2.35
C LEU A 50 -14.51 -6.26 3.76
N GLU A 51 -15.72 -5.72 3.88
CA GLU A 51 -16.36 -5.48 5.18
C GLU A 51 -16.56 -6.77 5.98
N ALA A 52 -16.84 -7.88 5.29
CA ALA A 52 -17.03 -9.21 5.91
C ALA A 52 -15.75 -9.81 6.49
N LEU A 53 -14.57 -9.29 6.14
CA LEU A 53 -13.30 -9.81 6.66
C LEU A 53 -13.10 -9.43 8.13
N PRO A 54 -12.53 -10.33 8.95
CA PRO A 54 -12.12 -10.02 10.33
C PRO A 54 -11.24 -8.78 10.40
N ALA A 55 -11.61 -7.81 11.21
CA ALA A 55 -10.84 -6.60 11.44
C ALA A 55 -9.85 -6.78 12.59
N LEU A 56 -8.56 -6.63 12.30
CA LEU A 56 -7.46 -6.86 13.26
C LEU A 56 -7.08 -5.62 14.09
N GLY A 57 -7.93 -4.60 14.13
CA GLY A 57 -7.61 -3.32 14.76
C GLY A 57 -7.13 -2.26 13.77
N GLN A 58 -6.74 -1.10 14.28
CA GLN A 58 -6.25 -0.01 13.44
C GLN A 58 -4.93 -0.39 12.76
N THR A 59 -4.67 0.14 11.56
CA THR A 59 -3.43 -0.14 10.79
C THR A 59 -2.17 0.02 11.65
N ALA A 60 -2.06 1.07 12.44
CA ALA A 60 -0.91 1.28 13.30
C ALA A 60 -0.89 0.41 14.58
N ASN A 61 -1.98 -0.28 14.91
CA ASN A 61 -2.11 -1.06 16.15
C ASN A 61 -2.93 -2.33 15.93
N ILE A 62 -2.24 -3.39 15.50
CA ILE A 62 -2.82 -4.69 15.14
C ILE A 62 -2.96 -5.57 16.38
N ASN A 63 -4.11 -6.26 16.51
CA ASN A 63 -4.31 -7.30 17.47
C ASN A 63 -3.62 -8.59 17.02
N MET A 64 -2.45 -8.85 17.59
CA MET A 64 -1.61 -10.00 17.23
C MET A 64 -2.24 -11.35 17.62
N GLU A 65 -3.01 -11.41 18.70
CA GLU A 65 -3.69 -12.64 19.12
C GLU A 65 -4.73 -13.06 18.05
N GLN A 66 -5.54 -12.12 17.60
CA GLN A 66 -6.49 -12.37 16.52
C GLN A 66 -5.78 -12.76 15.21
N LEU A 67 -4.68 -12.06 14.86
CA LEU A 67 -3.90 -12.37 13.68
C LEU A 67 -3.37 -13.80 13.70
N LEU A 68 -2.74 -14.22 14.81
CA LEU A 68 -2.21 -15.57 14.99
C LEU A 68 -3.33 -16.62 14.98
N GLY A 69 -4.50 -16.29 15.55
CA GLY A 69 -5.69 -17.14 15.54
C GLY A 69 -6.23 -17.44 14.14
N LEU A 70 -5.98 -16.56 13.17
CA LEU A 70 -6.34 -16.79 11.77
C LEU A 70 -5.41 -17.78 11.05
N LYS A 71 -4.29 -18.17 11.67
CA LYS A 71 -3.28 -19.09 11.09
C LYS A 71 -2.91 -18.71 9.66
N PRO A 72 -2.38 -17.51 9.41
CA PRO A 72 -2.03 -17.09 8.06
C PRO A 72 -0.81 -17.83 7.53
N ASP A 73 -0.78 -18.04 6.21
CA ASP A 73 0.38 -18.57 5.49
C ASP A 73 1.42 -17.48 5.24
N VAL A 74 0.96 -16.24 5.09
CA VAL A 74 1.77 -15.05 4.90
C VAL A 74 1.04 -13.83 5.43
N VAL A 75 1.79 -12.86 5.93
CA VAL A 75 1.29 -11.56 6.38
C VAL A 75 1.81 -10.48 5.43
N LEU A 76 0.91 -9.60 4.97
CA LEU A 76 1.24 -8.42 4.16
C LEU A 76 0.99 -7.15 4.97
N GLY A 77 1.96 -6.25 4.97
CA GLY A 77 1.86 -4.98 5.68
C GLY A 77 2.72 -3.88 5.08
N LEU A 78 2.83 -2.77 5.80
CA LEU A 78 3.70 -1.64 5.48
C LEU A 78 4.85 -1.59 6.47
N GLU A 79 6.08 -1.43 6.00
CA GLU A 79 7.28 -1.46 6.85
C GLU A 79 7.20 -0.40 7.96
N ASN A 80 6.90 0.85 7.61
CA ASN A 80 6.85 1.98 8.52
C ASN A 80 5.81 1.84 9.66
N GLN A 81 4.83 0.93 9.54
CA GLN A 81 3.80 0.72 10.55
C GLN A 81 3.90 -0.64 11.25
N HIS A 82 4.41 -1.66 10.55
CA HIS A 82 4.28 -3.04 10.99
C HIS A 82 5.62 -3.72 11.32
N LYS A 83 6.76 -3.09 11.09
CA LYS A 83 8.09 -3.66 11.41
C LYS A 83 8.22 -4.09 12.88
N LYS A 84 7.54 -3.41 13.78
CA LYS A 84 7.48 -3.76 15.20
C LYS A 84 6.91 -5.15 15.50
N TYR A 85 6.16 -5.75 14.56
CA TYR A 85 5.58 -7.09 14.70
C TYR A 85 6.43 -8.20 14.08
N GLU A 86 7.47 -7.84 13.32
CA GLU A 86 8.30 -8.78 12.54
C GLU A 86 8.87 -9.90 13.41
N SER A 87 9.49 -9.57 14.55
CA SER A 87 10.06 -10.56 15.46
C SER A 87 9.01 -11.54 16.01
N GLN A 88 7.81 -11.06 16.30
CA GLN A 88 6.72 -11.91 16.79
C GLN A 88 6.19 -12.83 15.70
N LEU A 89 6.07 -12.35 14.46
CA LEU A 89 5.68 -13.17 13.31
C LEU A 89 6.74 -14.24 13.02
N GLN A 90 8.00 -13.86 13.03
CA GLN A 90 9.13 -14.78 12.85
C GLN A 90 9.18 -15.87 13.92
N SER A 91 8.96 -15.50 15.18
CA SER A 91 8.89 -16.48 16.30
C SER A 91 7.75 -17.47 16.16
N ASN A 92 6.70 -17.15 15.39
CA ASN A 92 5.59 -18.04 15.07
C ASN A 92 5.74 -18.71 13.69
N ASN A 93 6.91 -18.60 13.04
CA ASN A 93 7.19 -19.15 11.71
C ASN A 93 6.22 -18.65 10.63
N ILE A 94 5.76 -17.40 10.74
CA ILE A 94 4.85 -16.77 9.77
C ILE A 94 5.68 -15.83 8.91
N PRO A 95 5.81 -16.09 7.60
CA PRO A 95 6.46 -15.15 6.67
C PRO A 95 5.71 -13.83 6.63
N ALA A 96 6.46 -12.72 6.65
CA ALA A 96 5.90 -11.39 6.53
C ALA A 96 6.54 -10.65 5.34
N VAL A 97 5.70 -9.99 4.54
CA VAL A 97 6.13 -9.03 3.52
C VAL A 97 5.70 -7.65 4.00
N LEU A 98 6.66 -6.84 4.38
CA LEU A 98 6.45 -5.49 4.86
C LEU A 98 6.95 -4.52 3.81
N PHE A 99 6.03 -4.04 2.97
CA PHE A 99 6.36 -3.17 1.85
C PHE A 99 6.89 -1.81 2.33
N ASN A 100 8.09 -1.45 1.88
CA ASN A 100 8.59 -0.07 1.99
C ASN A 100 7.95 0.76 0.88
N TYR A 101 6.75 1.29 1.15
CA TYR A 101 5.94 2.04 0.20
C TYR A 101 6.14 3.55 0.42
N ASP A 102 6.78 4.22 -0.55
CA ASP A 102 7.15 5.64 -0.47
C ASP A 102 6.25 6.54 -1.35
N GLY A 103 5.42 5.96 -2.20
CA GLY A 103 4.56 6.73 -3.07
C GLY A 103 4.05 5.97 -4.29
N ILE A 104 3.42 6.70 -5.21
CA ILE A 104 2.76 6.08 -6.38
C ILE A 104 3.71 5.35 -7.33
N LYS A 105 5.02 5.65 -7.29
CA LYS A 105 6.05 4.90 -8.01
C LYS A 105 6.08 3.42 -7.64
N ASP A 106 5.63 3.10 -6.43
CA ASP A 106 5.64 1.74 -5.89
C ASP A 106 4.37 0.95 -6.23
N ASN A 107 3.36 1.59 -6.84
CA ASN A 107 2.10 0.91 -7.20
C ASN A 107 2.33 -0.23 -8.20
N VAL A 108 3.11 0.01 -9.26
CA VAL A 108 3.38 -1.01 -10.29
C VAL A 108 4.21 -2.17 -9.71
N PRO A 109 5.34 -1.94 -8.99
CA PRO A 109 6.06 -3.01 -8.30
C PRO A 109 5.17 -3.80 -7.33
N MET A 110 4.31 -3.14 -6.54
CA MET A 110 3.43 -3.82 -5.59
C MET A 110 2.37 -4.67 -6.29
N LEU A 111 1.70 -4.16 -7.32
CA LEU A 111 0.72 -4.92 -8.11
C LEU A 111 1.38 -6.13 -8.79
N THR A 112 2.61 -5.98 -9.29
CA THR A 112 3.39 -7.08 -9.88
C THR A 112 3.67 -8.16 -8.82
N PHE A 113 4.21 -7.77 -7.67
CA PHE A 113 4.48 -8.68 -6.56
C PHE A 113 3.24 -9.44 -6.11
N LEU A 114 2.11 -8.74 -5.92
CA LEU A 114 0.85 -9.34 -5.47
C LEU A 114 0.26 -10.30 -6.52
N GLY A 115 0.39 -9.95 -7.81
CA GLY A 115 0.01 -10.84 -8.91
C GLY A 115 0.84 -12.12 -8.94
N GLU A 116 2.15 -12.04 -8.71
CA GLU A 116 3.04 -13.19 -8.62
C GLU A 116 2.75 -14.05 -7.38
N LEU A 117 2.55 -13.42 -6.22
CA LEU A 117 2.23 -14.09 -4.96
C LEU A 117 0.95 -14.94 -5.06
N THR A 118 -0.05 -14.42 -5.76
CA THR A 118 -1.38 -15.04 -5.87
C THR A 118 -1.61 -15.82 -7.16
N ASN A 119 -0.57 -15.94 -8.00
CA ASN A 119 -0.65 -16.58 -9.33
C ASN A 119 -1.66 -15.91 -10.28
N HIS A 120 -1.83 -14.58 -10.16
CA HIS A 120 -2.70 -13.75 -10.98
C HIS A 120 -1.91 -12.72 -11.82
N GLN A 121 -0.76 -13.12 -12.40
CA GLN A 121 0.13 -12.24 -13.15
C GLN A 121 -0.55 -11.54 -14.33
N ASP A 122 -1.45 -12.21 -15.03
CA ASP A 122 -2.15 -11.62 -16.18
C ASP A 122 -3.16 -10.57 -15.74
N LYS A 123 -3.82 -10.77 -14.60
CA LYS A 123 -4.68 -9.76 -13.99
C LYS A 123 -3.86 -8.54 -13.54
N ALA A 124 -2.73 -8.77 -12.90
CA ALA A 124 -1.83 -7.69 -12.49
C ALA A 124 -1.37 -6.85 -13.69
N LYS A 125 -0.94 -7.48 -14.79
CA LYS A 125 -0.59 -6.79 -16.04
C LYS A 125 -1.74 -5.93 -16.58
N SER A 126 -2.97 -6.47 -16.60
CA SER A 126 -4.16 -5.74 -17.05
C SER A 126 -4.45 -4.51 -16.17
N VAL A 127 -4.38 -4.67 -14.85
CA VAL A 127 -4.59 -3.56 -13.89
C VAL A 127 -3.50 -2.51 -14.05
N ILE A 128 -2.24 -2.90 -14.18
CA ILE A 128 -1.10 -2.01 -14.39
C ILE A 128 -1.28 -1.22 -15.69
N ALA A 129 -1.63 -1.88 -16.79
CA ALA A 129 -1.85 -1.21 -18.07
C ALA A 129 -2.98 -0.17 -18.00
N THR A 130 -4.05 -0.47 -17.27
CA THR A 130 -5.17 0.46 -17.03
C THR A 130 -4.71 1.64 -16.18
N TYR A 131 -3.95 1.39 -15.10
CA TYR A 131 -3.40 2.41 -14.23
C TYR A 131 -2.48 3.38 -15.01
N GLU A 132 -1.51 2.86 -15.76
CA GLU A 132 -0.57 3.64 -16.57
C GLU A 132 -1.30 4.46 -17.65
N SER A 133 -2.28 3.85 -18.33
CA SER A 133 -3.12 4.54 -19.31
C SER A 133 -3.88 5.70 -18.69
N ASN A 134 -4.42 5.55 -17.48
CA ASN A 134 -5.14 6.63 -16.80
C ASN A 134 -4.20 7.76 -16.36
N ILE A 135 -3.02 7.45 -15.85
CA ILE A 135 -1.99 8.47 -15.55
C ILE A 135 -1.59 9.22 -16.84
N GLN A 136 -1.36 8.49 -17.93
CA GLN A 136 -1.01 9.12 -19.21
C GLN A 136 -2.10 10.04 -19.74
N LYS A 137 -3.38 9.66 -19.66
CA LYS A 137 -4.51 10.51 -20.02
C LYS A 137 -4.53 11.83 -19.25
N VAL A 138 -4.24 11.78 -17.94
CA VAL A 138 -4.16 13.00 -17.12
C VAL A 138 -2.98 13.85 -17.55
N LYS A 139 -1.80 13.27 -17.76
CA LYS A 139 -0.61 13.97 -18.27
C LYS A 139 -0.89 14.64 -19.62
N ASP A 140 -1.55 13.93 -20.53
CA ASP A 140 -1.91 14.48 -21.85
C ASP A 140 -2.93 15.63 -21.76
N ALA A 141 -3.87 15.57 -20.83
CA ALA A 141 -4.85 16.63 -20.63
C ALA A 141 -4.23 17.93 -20.10
N ILE A 142 -3.12 17.84 -19.35
CA ILE A 142 -2.46 19.01 -18.75
C ILE A 142 -1.19 19.46 -19.47
N LYS A 143 -0.70 18.72 -20.47
CA LYS A 143 0.61 18.97 -21.15
C LYS A 143 0.80 20.38 -21.72
N ASN A 144 -0.30 21.04 -22.13
CA ASN A 144 -0.28 22.37 -22.70
C ASN A 144 -0.61 23.49 -21.68
N GLN A 145 -0.78 23.12 -20.42
CA GLN A 145 -1.02 24.07 -19.34
C GLN A 145 0.29 24.43 -18.65
N GLN A 146 0.34 25.63 -18.08
CA GLN A 146 1.48 25.97 -17.24
C GLN A 146 1.50 25.08 -15.99
N PRO A 147 2.66 24.51 -15.62
CA PRO A 147 2.76 23.69 -14.41
C PRO A 147 2.28 24.48 -13.19
N ALA A 148 1.32 23.91 -12.49
CA ALA A 148 0.81 24.52 -11.26
C ALA A 148 1.85 24.40 -10.13
N ARG A 149 1.90 25.43 -9.29
CA ARG A 149 2.60 25.39 -7.99
C ARG A 149 1.60 25.01 -6.91
N ILE A 150 1.85 23.93 -6.23
CA ILE A 150 0.89 23.29 -5.29
C ILE A 150 1.53 23.17 -3.92
N ALA A 151 0.77 23.50 -2.87
CA ALA A 151 1.08 23.10 -1.50
C ALA A 151 0.15 21.94 -1.12
N VAL A 152 0.72 20.81 -0.73
CA VAL A 152 -0.04 19.69 -0.19
C VAL A 152 -0.17 19.87 1.32
N LEU A 153 -1.38 19.98 1.82
CA LEU A 153 -1.66 20.18 3.24
C LEU A 153 -2.39 18.96 3.81
N ARG A 154 -1.91 18.48 4.94
CA ARG A 154 -2.60 17.44 5.71
C ARG A 154 -3.19 18.03 6.99
N ALA A 155 -4.51 18.01 7.10
CA ALA A 155 -5.23 18.42 8.29
C ALA A 155 -5.52 17.21 9.19
N THR A 156 -5.21 17.34 10.47
CA THR A 156 -5.49 16.34 11.50
C THR A 156 -6.10 17.00 12.73
N GLY A 157 -6.60 16.21 13.67
CA GLY A 157 -7.05 16.75 14.98
C GLY A 157 -5.96 17.45 15.79
N LYS A 158 -4.69 17.33 15.40
CA LYS A 158 -3.53 17.98 16.04
C LYS A 158 -3.08 19.25 15.31
N GLY A 159 -3.63 19.54 14.14
CA GLY A 159 -3.25 20.72 13.35
C GLY A 159 -3.13 20.43 11.85
N VAL A 160 -2.57 21.38 11.13
CA VAL A 160 -2.31 21.31 9.70
C VAL A 160 -0.80 21.29 9.47
N THR A 161 -0.33 20.34 8.69
CA THR A 161 1.06 20.22 8.24
C THR A 161 1.15 20.40 6.73
N ALA A 162 2.22 21.01 6.25
CA ALA A 162 2.55 21.06 4.83
C ALA A 162 3.49 19.89 4.51
N GLU A 163 3.17 19.16 3.45
CA GLU A 163 3.89 17.95 3.06
C GLU A 163 5.03 18.30 2.09
N THR A 164 6.23 17.79 2.37
CA THR A 164 7.38 17.88 1.44
C THR A 164 7.26 16.85 0.34
N ASP A 165 8.17 16.89 -0.65
CA ASP A 165 8.22 15.93 -1.76
C ASP A 165 8.48 14.47 -1.32
N GLU A 166 8.92 14.27 -0.08
CA GLU A 166 9.11 12.94 0.51
C GLU A 166 7.80 12.28 0.96
N ALA A 167 6.72 13.07 1.09
CA ALA A 167 5.44 12.53 1.49
C ALA A 167 4.74 11.78 0.34
N VAL A 168 4.13 10.64 0.65
CA VAL A 168 3.35 9.84 -0.31
C VAL A 168 2.29 10.68 -1.02
N THR A 169 1.60 11.56 -0.29
CA THR A 169 0.57 12.44 -0.85
C THR A 169 1.12 13.46 -1.85
N ALA A 170 2.37 13.91 -1.68
CA ALA A 170 3.03 14.84 -2.58
C ALA A 170 3.65 14.16 -3.82
N SER A 171 3.85 12.84 -3.79
CA SER A 171 4.42 12.08 -4.91
C SER A 171 3.60 12.22 -6.21
N MET A 172 2.27 12.37 -6.11
CA MET A 172 1.39 12.60 -7.25
C MET A 172 1.63 13.95 -7.92
N VAL A 173 1.95 15.00 -7.16
CA VAL A 173 2.26 16.34 -7.68
C VAL A 173 3.45 16.26 -8.63
N LYS A 174 4.50 15.58 -8.19
CA LYS A 174 5.72 15.36 -8.99
C LYS A 174 5.45 14.48 -10.22
N GLU A 175 4.70 13.41 -10.06
CA GLU A 175 4.35 12.50 -11.16
C GLU A 175 3.60 13.20 -12.28
N LEU A 176 2.76 14.18 -11.95
CA LEU A 176 2.01 15.00 -12.92
C LEU A 176 2.82 16.20 -13.46
N GLY A 177 4.11 16.31 -13.14
CA GLY A 177 4.98 17.41 -13.61
C GLY A 177 4.68 18.76 -12.98
N MET A 178 3.98 18.79 -11.85
CA MET A 178 3.70 19.99 -11.07
C MET A 178 4.79 20.23 -10.02
N THR A 179 4.83 21.43 -9.44
CA THR A 179 5.83 21.82 -8.44
C THR A 179 5.18 21.87 -7.07
N ASN A 180 5.65 21.04 -6.11
CA ASN A 180 5.36 21.26 -4.71
C ASN A 180 6.15 22.47 -4.19
N VAL A 181 5.48 23.42 -3.58
CA VAL A 181 6.13 24.64 -3.07
C VAL A 181 6.77 24.43 -1.69
N VAL A 182 6.54 23.29 -1.05
CA VAL A 182 7.10 22.92 0.25
C VAL A 182 8.30 22.01 0.01
N THR A 183 9.50 22.59 0.07
CA THR A 183 10.75 21.89 -0.26
C THR A 183 11.52 21.35 0.95
N SER A 184 11.20 21.83 2.16
CA SER A 184 11.83 21.39 3.40
C SER A 184 10.88 21.58 4.58
N HIS A 185 11.11 20.82 5.65
CA HIS A 185 10.47 21.12 6.93
C HIS A 185 11.01 22.45 7.46
N LEU A 186 10.14 23.38 7.73
CA LEU A 186 10.47 24.56 8.51
C LEU A 186 10.36 24.14 9.96
N ASP A 187 11.50 24.05 10.65
CA ASP A 187 11.54 23.94 12.08
C ASP A 187 10.98 25.24 12.66
N GLY A 188 9.79 25.17 13.26
CA GLY A 188 9.12 26.27 13.93
C GLY A 188 9.41 26.26 15.43
#